data_eb7f7a5064100127f03174b06f120eba
#
_entry.id   eb7f7a5064100127f03174b06f120eba
#
_cell.length_a   1.000
_cell.length_b   1.000
_cell.length_c   1.000
_cell.angle_alpha   90.00
_cell.angle_beta   90.00
_cell.angle_gamma   90.00
#
_symmetry.space_group_name_H-M   'P 1'
#
loop_
_entity.id
_entity.type
_entity.pdbx_description
1 polymer ?
#
loop_
_entity_poly.entity_id
_entity_poly.type
_entity_poly.pdbx_seq_one_letter_code
_entity_poly.pdbx_strand_id
1 'polypeptide(L)'
;MSEFPGLPQAPEYIQTLSPYVPGKPIEETRRELGLKRVVKLASNENPLGPSPRAIAAARSSLKDQHRYPDAGAYRLRHALARHHGASLSPSEFLLGNGSNEVIDLLIRTYARPGEAIATSQAAFVAYRICAQAHGVETLETPLTADLRFDLRALAEAVVRDPRVRLVFIANPNNPTGTHNTEAELRTFLSKVSQIHGRPVLVVLDYAYWEYVSAKDIPDPMKLYREFPNVVVLHTFSKVYGLAGFRVGYAIGSSELLSLCERIRMPFNLSAPALAAAEAALADRAFVRKAVQANRAGLRFWQRTLDRLKIPHWPSQGNFVLADVKRGLGLSGPEVFNLCLREGVIFRPVANYGLPDALRISVGTDAENRFGARALEKVAKGTQNGRR
;
A
#
# COMPACT_ATOMS: atom_id res chain seq x y z
N MET A 1 -9.54 31.84 12.11
CA MET A 1 -8.75 33.09 12.03
C MET A 1 -7.34 32.74 12.49
N SER A 2 -6.29 33.06 11.69
CA SER A 2 -4.91 32.70 12.07
C SER A 2 -4.50 33.50 13.29
N GLU A 3 -3.88 32.84 14.27
CA GLU A 3 -3.32 33.48 15.48
C GLU A 3 -2.17 34.46 15.16
N PHE A 4 -1.72 34.52 13.89
CA PHE A 4 -0.63 35.36 13.43
C PHE A 4 -1.07 36.21 12.22
N PRO A 5 -1.70 37.36 12.44
CA PRO A 5 -2.04 38.31 11.38
C PRO A 5 -0.75 38.79 10.68
N GLY A 6 -0.68 38.60 9.36
CA GLY A 6 0.49 39.01 8.54
C GLY A 6 1.35 37.86 8.03
N LEU A 7 1.12 36.59 8.42
CA LEU A 7 1.79 35.45 7.79
C LEU A 7 1.08 35.02 6.49
N PRO A 8 1.84 34.54 5.48
CA PRO A 8 1.23 33.96 4.29
C PRO A 8 0.33 32.78 4.65
N GLN A 9 -0.86 32.74 4.07
CA GLN A 9 -1.80 31.63 4.27
C GLN A 9 -1.63 30.57 3.20
N ALA A 10 -1.60 29.30 3.61
CA ALA A 10 -1.68 28.18 2.68
C ALA A 10 -3.08 28.13 2.01
N PRO A 11 -3.22 27.53 0.81
CA PRO A 11 -4.51 27.24 0.23
C PRO A 11 -5.42 26.43 1.16
N GLU A 12 -6.74 26.61 1.07
CA GLU A 12 -7.72 25.95 1.95
C GLU A 12 -7.60 24.42 1.92
N TYR A 13 -7.36 23.83 0.76
CA TYR A 13 -7.18 22.38 0.62
C TYR A 13 -5.95 21.84 1.36
N ILE A 14 -4.97 22.69 1.66
CA ILE A 14 -3.83 22.34 2.53
C ILE A 14 -4.19 22.53 4.01
N GLN A 15 -4.90 23.63 4.36
CA GLN A 15 -5.29 23.91 5.74
C GLN A 15 -6.21 22.81 6.30
N THR A 16 -7.09 22.26 5.46
CA THR A 16 -8.04 21.20 5.84
C THR A 16 -7.48 19.78 5.69
N LEU A 17 -6.25 19.63 5.16
CA LEU A 17 -5.63 18.33 4.95
C LEU A 17 -5.27 17.66 6.29
N SER A 18 -5.87 16.51 6.56
CA SER A 18 -5.48 15.68 7.70
C SER A 18 -4.17 14.93 7.39
N PRO A 19 -3.10 15.14 8.18
CA PRO A 19 -1.84 14.45 7.96
C PRO A 19 -1.99 12.93 8.05
N TYR A 20 -1.11 12.21 7.35
CA TYR A 20 -1.01 10.77 7.51
C TYR A 20 -0.63 10.41 8.94
N VAL A 21 -1.47 9.60 9.61
CA VAL A 21 -1.17 9.10 10.95
C VAL A 21 -0.43 7.77 10.84
N PRO A 22 0.88 7.74 11.12
CA PRO A 22 1.66 6.51 11.09
C PRO A 22 1.23 5.54 12.19
N GLY A 23 1.58 4.27 12.05
CA GLY A 23 1.44 3.31 13.14
C GLY A 23 2.35 3.67 14.31
N LYS A 24 1.89 3.44 15.55
CA LYS A 24 2.65 3.77 16.75
C LYS A 24 4.05 3.11 16.72
N PRO A 25 5.14 3.83 17.06
CA PRO A 25 6.49 3.27 17.12
C PRO A 25 6.66 2.28 18.28
N ILE A 26 7.51 1.26 18.07
CA ILE A 26 7.81 0.24 19.10
C ILE A 26 8.44 0.89 20.34
N GLU A 27 9.45 1.74 20.14
CA GLU A 27 10.20 2.36 21.23
C GLU A 27 9.36 3.34 22.05
N GLU A 28 8.46 4.07 21.37
CA GLU A 28 7.49 4.94 22.05
C GLU A 28 6.56 4.13 22.96
N THR A 29 5.96 3.06 22.41
CA THR A 29 5.09 2.16 23.17
C THR A 29 5.81 1.53 24.35
N ARG A 30 7.07 1.09 24.15
CA ARG A 30 7.90 0.51 25.21
C ARG A 30 8.13 1.50 26.34
N ARG A 31 8.48 2.74 26.01
CA ARG A 31 8.76 3.81 26.97
C ARG A 31 7.51 4.21 27.76
N GLU A 32 6.37 4.42 27.05
CA GLU A 32 5.13 4.90 27.69
C GLU A 32 4.49 3.86 28.61
N LEU A 33 4.57 2.58 28.24
CA LEU A 33 3.89 1.52 28.98
C LEU A 33 4.84 0.69 29.87
N GLY A 34 6.13 1.02 29.93
CA GLY A 34 7.12 0.30 30.74
C GLY A 34 7.31 -1.17 30.32
N LEU A 35 7.03 -1.52 29.08
CA LEU A 35 7.00 -2.90 28.60
C LEU A 35 8.40 -3.39 28.19
N LYS A 36 8.77 -4.59 28.64
CA LYS A 36 10.03 -5.24 28.22
C LYS A 36 10.01 -5.72 26.76
N ARG A 37 8.84 -6.10 26.27
CA ARG A 37 8.66 -6.63 24.91
C ARG A 37 7.46 -5.96 24.23
N VAL A 38 7.68 -5.44 23.03
CA VAL A 38 6.63 -4.91 22.14
C VAL A 38 6.80 -5.53 20.77
N VAL A 39 5.69 -5.96 20.16
CA VAL A 39 5.62 -6.53 18.82
C VAL A 39 4.70 -5.65 17.97
N LYS A 40 5.17 -5.27 16.75
CA LYS A 40 4.40 -4.44 15.82
C LYS A 40 3.89 -5.27 14.65
N LEU A 41 2.58 -5.49 14.61
CA LEU A 41 1.86 -6.19 13.55
C LEU A 41 0.89 -5.22 12.84
N ALA A 42 1.37 -4.04 12.45
CA ALA A 42 0.56 -2.90 12.06
C ALA A 42 0.85 -2.32 10.67
N SER A 43 2.08 -2.47 10.14
CA SER A 43 2.53 -1.68 8.99
C SER A 43 2.78 -2.52 7.72
N ASN A 44 2.41 -3.80 7.73
CA ASN A 44 2.57 -4.70 6.59
C ASN A 44 4.04 -4.79 6.11
N GLU A 45 4.97 -4.70 7.08
CA GLU A 45 6.40 -4.87 6.85
C GLU A 45 6.71 -6.36 6.64
N ASN A 46 7.85 -6.68 5.98
CA ASN A 46 8.30 -8.06 5.88
C ASN A 46 8.97 -8.47 7.20
N PRO A 47 8.44 -9.46 7.94
CA PRO A 47 9.00 -9.84 9.25
C PRO A 47 10.38 -10.51 9.16
N LEU A 48 10.81 -10.95 7.97
CA LEU A 48 12.15 -11.50 7.75
C LEU A 48 13.22 -10.40 7.55
N GLY A 49 12.79 -9.12 7.49
CA GLY A 49 13.65 -8.01 7.12
C GLY A 49 14.05 -8.04 5.63
N PRO A 50 15.09 -7.30 5.24
CA PRO A 50 15.63 -7.30 3.88
C PRO A 50 16.53 -8.51 3.63
N SER A 51 16.73 -8.86 2.34
CA SER A 51 17.68 -9.92 1.99
C SER A 51 19.11 -9.55 2.39
N PRO A 52 19.93 -10.52 2.82
CA PRO A 52 21.35 -10.27 3.11
C PRO A 52 22.11 -9.67 1.93
N ARG A 53 21.76 -10.05 0.69
CA ARG A 53 22.34 -9.48 -0.54
C ARG A 53 22.01 -8.00 -0.70
N ALA A 54 20.77 -7.60 -0.41
CA ALA A 54 20.35 -6.20 -0.45
C ALA A 54 21.12 -5.36 0.58
N ILE A 55 21.28 -5.86 1.80
CA ILE A 55 22.06 -5.18 2.85
C ILE A 55 23.54 -5.07 2.48
N ALA A 56 24.14 -6.12 1.93
CA ALA A 56 25.53 -6.07 1.47
C ALA A 56 25.75 -5.04 0.37
N ALA A 57 24.84 -4.98 -0.61
CA ALA A 57 24.87 -3.98 -1.69
C ALA A 57 24.73 -2.54 -1.16
N ALA A 58 23.77 -2.31 -0.25
CA ALA A 58 23.60 -1.00 0.39
C ALA A 58 24.87 -0.59 1.17
N ARG A 59 25.44 -1.48 1.98
CA ARG A 59 26.69 -1.21 2.72
C ARG A 59 27.85 -0.88 1.79
N SER A 60 28.01 -1.61 0.70
CA SER A 60 29.06 -1.35 -0.30
C SER A 60 28.96 0.04 -0.93
N SER A 61 27.74 0.57 -1.08
CA SER A 61 27.53 1.90 -1.67
C SER A 61 27.83 3.07 -0.71
N LEU A 62 27.95 2.79 0.61
CA LEU A 62 28.15 3.86 1.62
C LEU A 62 29.48 4.63 1.46
N LYS A 63 30.51 3.99 0.89
CA LYS A 63 31.83 4.62 0.67
C LYS A 63 31.79 5.81 -0.29
N ASP A 64 30.78 5.87 -1.17
CA ASP A 64 30.66 6.89 -2.22
C ASP A 64 29.57 7.94 -1.92
N GLN A 65 29.07 8.02 -0.66
CA GLN A 65 27.96 8.91 -0.28
C GLN A 65 28.29 10.42 -0.34
N HIS A 66 29.53 10.81 -0.60
CA HIS A 66 29.92 12.19 -0.90
C HIS A 66 29.56 12.61 -2.34
N ARG A 67 29.03 11.70 -3.16
CA ARG A 67 28.59 11.94 -4.53
C ARG A 67 27.08 11.77 -4.67
N TYR A 68 26.48 12.55 -5.57
CA TYR A 68 25.07 12.32 -5.93
C TYR A 68 24.87 10.94 -6.54
N PRO A 69 23.71 10.30 -6.28
CA PRO A 69 23.36 9.03 -6.91
C PRO A 69 23.11 9.18 -8.41
N ASP A 70 23.02 8.05 -9.12
CA ASP A 70 22.59 8.03 -10.52
C ASP A 70 21.11 8.48 -10.63
N ALA A 71 20.90 9.71 -11.12
CA ALA A 71 19.57 10.28 -11.30
C ALA A 71 18.70 9.48 -12.28
N GLY A 72 19.31 8.84 -13.27
CA GLY A 72 18.63 7.98 -14.26
C GLY A 72 18.29 6.60 -13.73
N ALA A 73 18.91 6.20 -12.60
CA ALA A 73 18.79 4.85 -12.03
C ALA A 73 18.99 3.73 -13.08
N TYR A 74 19.97 3.91 -13.95
CA TYR A 74 20.21 3.07 -15.13
C TYR A 74 20.19 1.57 -14.80
N ARG A 75 20.97 1.15 -13.80
CA ARG A 75 21.10 -0.27 -13.43
C ARG A 75 19.77 -0.86 -12.96
N LEU A 76 19.05 -0.14 -12.10
CA LEU A 76 17.78 -0.61 -11.55
C LEU A 76 16.70 -0.69 -12.64
N ARG A 77 16.58 0.31 -13.53
CA ARG A 77 15.62 0.27 -14.65
C ARG A 77 15.87 -0.92 -15.58
N HIS A 78 17.12 -1.20 -15.93
CA HIS A 78 17.49 -2.37 -16.73
C HIS A 78 17.22 -3.70 -15.98
N ALA A 79 17.43 -3.73 -14.66
CA ALA A 79 17.10 -4.90 -13.85
C ALA A 79 15.59 -5.15 -13.79
N LEU A 80 14.77 -4.09 -13.67
CA LEU A 80 13.33 -4.16 -13.70
C LEU A 80 12.81 -4.63 -15.07
N ALA A 81 13.35 -4.10 -16.17
CA ALA A 81 13.00 -4.53 -17.51
C ALA A 81 13.23 -6.05 -17.70
N ARG A 82 14.39 -6.55 -17.27
CA ARG A 82 14.67 -8.01 -17.29
C ARG A 82 13.74 -8.81 -16.38
N HIS A 83 13.35 -8.25 -15.24
CA HIS A 83 12.48 -8.92 -14.25
C HIS A 83 11.05 -9.11 -14.77
N HIS A 84 10.48 -8.07 -15.36
CA HIS A 84 9.09 -8.07 -15.86
C HIS A 84 8.94 -8.59 -17.30
N GLY A 85 10.02 -8.77 -18.00
CA GLY A 85 10.04 -9.36 -19.36
C GLY A 85 10.89 -8.56 -20.34
N ALA A 86 11.64 -9.27 -21.16
CA ALA A 86 12.63 -8.71 -22.07
C ALA A 86 12.07 -7.75 -23.15
N SER A 87 10.76 -7.67 -23.32
CA SER A 87 10.11 -6.73 -24.23
C SER A 87 9.92 -5.32 -23.68
N LEU A 88 10.19 -5.10 -22.37
CA LEU A 88 10.05 -3.79 -21.76
C LEU A 88 11.33 -2.98 -21.91
N SER A 89 11.17 -1.71 -22.26
CA SER A 89 12.26 -0.73 -22.27
C SER A 89 12.49 -0.16 -20.87
N PRO A 90 13.73 0.18 -20.49
CA PRO A 90 14.00 0.94 -19.25
C PRO A 90 13.25 2.27 -19.14
N SER A 91 12.83 2.87 -20.26
CA SER A 91 12.02 4.09 -20.30
C SER A 91 10.57 3.90 -19.88
N GLU A 92 10.08 2.66 -19.81
CA GLU A 92 8.74 2.30 -19.32
C GLU A 92 8.67 2.18 -17.78
N PHE A 93 9.70 2.62 -17.06
CA PHE A 93 9.76 2.61 -15.60
C PHE A 93 9.93 4.02 -15.04
N LEU A 94 9.02 4.44 -14.18
CA LEU A 94 9.14 5.63 -13.34
C LEU A 94 9.51 5.20 -11.92
N LEU A 95 10.61 5.72 -11.38
CA LEU A 95 11.08 5.39 -10.05
C LEU A 95 10.78 6.52 -9.05
N GLY A 96 10.37 6.15 -7.84
CA GLY A 96 10.04 7.11 -6.79
C GLY A 96 10.53 6.69 -5.40
N ASN A 97 10.60 7.66 -4.50
CA ASN A 97 10.91 7.48 -3.08
C ASN A 97 9.75 6.75 -2.36
N GLY A 98 9.63 5.46 -2.63
CA GLY A 98 8.45 4.63 -2.40
C GLY A 98 7.38 4.87 -3.46
N SER A 99 6.38 3.99 -3.49
CA SER A 99 5.22 4.16 -4.37
C SER A 99 4.44 5.45 -4.09
N ASN A 100 4.55 6.02 -2.90
CA ASN A 100 3.89 7.28 -2.55
C ASN A 100 4.36 8.45 -3.43
N GLU A 101 5.67 8.58 -3.70
CA GLU A 101 6.16 9.61 -4.62
C GLU A 101 5.69 9.36 -6.05
N VAL A 102 5.60 8.10 -6.46
CA VAL A 102 5.05 7.77 -7.79
C VAL A 102 3.57 8.17 -7.90
N ILE A 103 2.77 7.91 -6.86
CA ILE A 103 1.37 8.36 -6.79
C ILE A 103 1.28 9.88 -6.89
N ASP A 104 2.11 10.60 -6.12
CA ASP A 104 2.18 12.06 -6.14
C ASP A 104 2.54 12.60 -7.54
N LEU A 105 3.59 12.04 -8.15
CA LEU A 105 4.02 12.42 -9.50
C LEU A 105 2.92 12.20 -10.56
N LEU A 106 2.20 11.07 -10.49
CA LEU A 106 1.10 10.78 -11.41
C LEU A 106 -0.05 11.81 -11.25
N ILE A 107 -0.44 12.11 -10.00
CA ILE A 107 -1.51 13.08 -9.73
C ILE A 107 -1.10 14.48 -10.21
N ARG A 108 0.09 14.95 -9.84
CA ARG A 108 0.63 16.26 -10.24
C ARG A 108 0.78 16.43 -11.74
N THR A 109 1.05 15.33 -12.46
CA THR A 109 1.22 15.38 -13.92
C THR A 109 -0.12 15.42 -14.65
N TYR A 110 -1.11 14.66 -14.17
CA TYR A 110 -2.32 14.36 -14.94
C TYR A 110 -3.61 14.98 -14.38
N ALA A 111 -3.58 15.58 -13.19
CA ALA A 111 -4.73 16.28 -12.63
C ALA A 111 -4.38 17.71 -12.22
N ARG A 112 -5.36 18.62 -12.29
CA ARG A 112 -5.27 20.03 -11.92
C ARG A 112 -6.17 20.31 -10.74
N PRO A 113 -5.95 21.41 -9.98
CA PRO A 113 -6.92 21.87 -8.98
C PRO A 113 -8.32 22.00 -9.58
N GLY A 114 -9.33 21.43 -8.87
CA GLY A 114 -10.72 21.36 -9.32
C GLY A 114 -11.06 20.16 -10.22
N GLU A 115 -10.08 19.39 -10.67
CA GLU A 115 -10.29 18.06 -11.25
C GLU A 115 -10.30 16.98 -10.15
N ALA A 116 -10.54 15.72 -10.51
CA ALA A 116 -10.69 14.64 -9.55
C ALA A 116 -9.87 13.39 -9.90
N ILE A 117 -9.48 12.66 -8.86
CA ILE A 117 -9.18 11.23 -8.96
C ILE A 117 -10.40 10.42 -8.54
N ALA A 118 -10.49 9.17 -8.96
CA ALA A 118 -11.51 8.23 -8.48
C ALA A 118 -10.87 6.99 -7.86
N THR A 119 -11.50 6.47 -6.80
CA THR A 119 -11.13 5.22 -6.15
C THR A 119 -12.34 4.66 -5.38
N SER A 120 -12.19 3.58 -4.62
CA SER A 120 -13.22 3.11 -3.69
C SER A 120 -12.95 3.60 -2.27
N GLN A 121 -14.02 3.64 -1.47
CA GLN A 121 -13.90 3.73 -0.01
C GLN A 121 -12.95 2.65 0.52
N ALA A 122 -12.33 2.90 1.66
CA ALA A 122 -11.33 2.02 2.26
C ALA A 122 -10.20 1.61 1.28
N ALA A 123 -9.85 2.46 0.31
CA ALA A 123 -8.62 2.32 -0.48
C ALA A 123 -7.41 2.89 0.28
N PHE A 124 -6.21 2.70 -0.27
CA PHE A 124 -5.00 3.21 0.35
C PHE A 124 -5.04 4.73 0.50
N VAL A 125 -4.98 5.19 1.74
CA VAL A 125 -5.22 6.60 2.12
C VAL A 125 -4.29 7.61 1.42
N ALA A 126 -3.13 7.19 0.93
CA ALA A 126 -2.20 8.06 0.24
C ALA A 126 -2.79 8.64 -1.06
N TYR A 127 -3.70 7.95 -1.74
CA TYR A 127 -4.34 8.48 -2.94
C TYR A 127 -5.06 9.79 -2.63
N ARG A 128 -5.91 9.78 -1.60
CA ARG A 128 -6.67 10.95 -1.15
C ARG A 128 -5.77 12.06 -0.60
N ILE A 129 -4.77 11.70 0.20
CA ILE A 129 -3.83 12.68 0.78
C ILE A 129 -3.04 13.38 -0.32
N CYS A 130 -2.48 12.64 -1.29
CA CYS A 130 -1.74 13.23 -2.40
C CYS A 130 -2.66 14.07 -3.30
N ALA A 131 -3.89 13.61 -3.60
CA ALA A 131 -4.84 14.37 -4.40
C ALA A 131 -5.18 15.70 -3.72
N GLN A 132 -5.60 15.67 -2.46
CA GLN A 132 -5.95 16.87 -1.71
C GLN A 132 -4.75 17.83 -1.59
N ALA A 133 -3.53 17.33 -1.42
CA ALA A 133 -2.32 18.16 -1.35
C ALA A 133 -2.07 18.99 -2.63
N HIS A 134 -2.68 18.61 -3.74
CA HIS A 134 -2.63 19.34 -5.02
C HIS A 134 -3.95 20.01 -5.42
N GLY A 135 -4.91 20.12 -4.49
CA GLY A 135 -6.23 20.71 -4.78
C GLY A 135 -7.08 19.86 -5.73
N VAL A 136 -6.75 18.58 -5.84
CA VAL A 136 -7.49 17.59 -6.64
C VAL A 136 -8.49 16.86 -5.75
N GLU A 137 -9.73 16.77 -6.18
CA GLU A 137 -10.79 16.09 -5.44
C GLU A 137 -10.63 14.56 -5.50
N THR A 138 -11.24 13.86 -4.56
CA THR A 138 -11.31 12.39 -4.57
C THR A 138 -12.76 11.95 -4.63
N LEU A 139 -13.14 11.30 -5.72
CA LEU A 139 -14.41 10.63 -5.89
C LEU A 139 -14.29 9.19 -5.34
N GLU A 140 -14.97 8.90 -4.26
CA GLU A 140 -14.97 7.57 -3.64
C GLU A 140 -16.29 6.84 -3.89
N THR A 141 -16.22 5.62 -4.41
CA THR A 141 -17.40 4.73 -4.55
C THR A 141 -17.44 3.71 -3.42
N PRO A 142 -18.63 3.19 -3.04
CA PRO A 142 -18.71 2.18 -2.00
C PRO A 142 -17.99 0.88 -2.40
N LEU A 143 -17.62 0.09 -1.39
CA LEU A 143 -17.18 -1.28 -1.57
C LEU A 143 -18.38 -2.21 -1.76
N THR A 144 -18.13 -3.40 -2.31
CA THR A 144 -19.08 -4.50 -2.30
C THR A 144 -19.27 -5.04 -0.86
N ALA A 145 -20.27 -5.89 -0.63
CA ALA A 145 -20.55 -6.48 0.69
C ALA A 145 -19.37 -7.32 1.23
N ASP A 146 -18.56 -7.88 0.35
CA ASP A 146 -17.35 -8.64 0.68
C ASP A 146 -16.08 -7.79 0.69
N LEU A 147 -16.23 -6.47 0.77
CA LEU A 147 -15.16 -5.45 0.88
C LEU A 147 -14.19 -5.43 -0.31
N ARG A 148 -14.64 -5.78 -1.51
CA ARG A 148 -13.91 -5.56 -2.77
C ARG A 148 -14.26 -4.20 -3.36
N PHE A 149 -13.45 -3.69 -4.28
CA PHE A 149 -13.86 -2.56 -5.10
C PHE A 149 -15.11 -2.93 -5.90
N ASP A 150 -16.16 -2.12 -5.82
CA ASP A 150 -17.28 -2.20 -6.77
C ASP A 150 -16.87 -1.52 -8.07
N LEU A 151 -16.20 -2.29 -8.94
CA LEU A 151 -15.69 -1.77 -10.21
C LEU A 151 -16.78 -1.33 -11.16
N ARG A 152 -18.01 -1.86 -11.02
CA ARG A 152 -19.16 -1.41 -11.78
C ARG A 152 -19.56 0.01 -11.36
N ALA A 153 -19.77 0.21 -10.06
CA ALA A 153 -20.10 1.52 -9.52
C ALA A 153 -19.00 2.55 -9.81
N LEU A 154 -17.72 2.13 -9.68
CA LEU A 154 -16.57 2.97 -10.00
C LEU A 154 -16.55 3.39 -11.47
N ALA A 155 -16.77 2.47 -12.41
CA ALA A 155 -16.83 2.79 -13.83
C ALA A 155 -17.98 3.75 -14.17
N GLU A 156 -19.15 3.55 -13.57
CA GLU A 156 -20.30 4.44 -13.74
C GLU A 156 -20.02 5.85 -13.20
N ALA A 157 -19.37 5.96 -12.06
CA ALA A 157 -18.98 7.24 -11.47
C ALA A 157 -17.97 7.98 -12.35
N VAL A 158 -16.93 7.28 -12.84
CA VAL A 158 -15.90 7.82 -13.74
C VAL A 158 -16.51 8.32 -15.07
N VAL A 159 -17.45 7.58 -15.65
CA VAL A 159 -18.14 8.00 -16.88
C VAL A 159 -18.98 9.25 -16.64
N ARG A 160 -19.66 9.33 -15.50
CA ARG A 160 -20.58 10.42 -15.16
C ARG A 160 -19.88 11.74 -14.80
N ASP A 161 -18.74 11.67 -14.09
CA ASP A 161 -18.02 12.87 -13.67
C ASP A 161 -16.87 13.21 -14.64
N PRO A 162 -17.01 14.28 -15.45
CA PRO A 162 -16.00 14.68 -16.42
C PRO A 162 -14.72 15.23 -15.79
N ARG A 163 -14.68 15.50 -14.50
CA ARG A 163 -13.50 16.00 -13.79
C ARG A 163 -12.49 14.89 -13.48
N VAL A 164 -12.92 13.61 -13.50
CA VAL A 164 -12.04 12.50 -13.18
C VAL A 164 -10.96 12.32 -14.26
N ARG A 165 -9.69 12.39 -13.84
CA ARG A 165 -8.49 12.24 -14.69
C ARG A 165 -7.72 10.95 -14.43
N LEU A 166 -7.71 10.51 -13.18
CA LEU A 166 -7.03 9.28 -12.78
C LEU A 166 -7.98 8.40 -11.96
N VAL A 167 -7.80 7.10 -12.09
CA VAL A 167 -8.44 6.10 -11.23
C VAL A 167 -7.37 5.28 -10.56
N PHE A 168 -7.47 5.09 -9.24
CA PHE A 168 -6.59 4.20 -8.48
C PHE A 168 -7.35 2.95 -8.04
N ILE A 169 -6.84 1.78 -8.41
CA ILE A 169 -7.38 0.47 -8.03
C ILE A 169 -6.25 -0.35 -7.39
N ALA A 170 -6.31 -0.56 -6.08
CA ALA A 170 -5.40 -1.45 -5.38
C ALA A 170 -5.88 -2.91 -5.51
N ASN A 171 -5.02 -3.78 -6.04
CA ASN A 171 -5.37 -5.19 -6.25
C ASN A 171 -4.18 -6.12 -5.97
N PRO A 172 -4.09 -6.70 -4.76
CA PRO A 172 -5.04 -6.70 -3.63
C PRO A 172 -5.18 -5.35 -2.94
N ASN A 173 -6.38 -5.08 -2.38
CA ASN A 173 -6.63 -3.83 -1.67
C ASN A 173 -6.02 -3.85 -0.25
N ASN A 174 -5.60 -2.69 0.21
CA ASN A 174 -5.24 -2.39 1.59
C ASN A 174 -6.17 -1.27 2.12
N PRO A 175 -6.96 -1.51 3.19
CA PRO A 175 -6.70 -2.47 4.29
C PRO A 175 -7.46 -3.80 4.21
N THR A 176 -8.26 -4.07 3.20
CA THR A 176 -9.20 -5.22 3.20
C THR A 176 -8.51 -6.56 2.91
N GLY A 177 -7.44 -6.57 2.11
CA GLY A 177 -6.76 -7.78 1.65
C GLY A 177 -7.48 -8.48 0.49
N THR A 178 -8.70 -8.05 0.17
CA THR A 178 -9.54 -8.58 -0.91
C THR A 178 -9.02 -8.18 -2.29
N HIS A 179 -9.52 -8.84 -3.33
CA HIS A 179 -9.11 -8.57 -4.70
C HIS A 179 -10.28 -8.60 -5.67
N ASN A 180 -10.10 -7.97 -6.80
CA ASN A 180 -10.97 -8.07 -7.97
C ASN A 180 -10.37 -9.04 -8.98
N THR A 181 -11.25 -9.76 -9.67
CA THR A 181 -10.89 -10.77 -10.66
C THR A 181 -10.43 -10.14 -11.98
N GLU A 182 -9.79 -10.95 -12.83
CA GLU A 182 -9.40 -10.53 -14.18
C GLU A 182 -10.62 -10.08 -15.01
N ALA A 183 -11.74 -10.80 -14.92
CA ALA A 183 -12.95 -10.47 -15.68
C ALA A 183 -13.55 -9.12 -15.24
N GLU A 184 -13.58 -8.84 -13.93
CA GLU A 184 -14.06 -7.56 -13.40
C GLU A 184 -13.17 -6.39 -13.83
N LEU A 185 -11.83 -6.55 -13.73
CA LEU A 185 -10.88 -5.51 -14.15
C LEU A 185 -10.93 -5.25 -15.65
N ARG A 186 -11.00 -6.29 -16.49
CA ARG A 186 -11.13 -6.13 -17.95
C ARG A 186 -12.41 -5.41 -18.33
N THR A 187 -13.54 -5.76 -17.70
CA THR A 187 -14.82 -5.08 -17.90
C THR A 187 -14.73 -3.60 -17.56
N PHE A 188 -14.11 -3.28 -16.41
CA PHE A 188 -13.87 -1.90 -15.98
C PHE A 188 -12.99 -1.15 -16.99
N LEU A 189 -11.84 -1.71 -17.33
CA LEU A 189 -10.87 -1.08 -18.25
C LEU A 189 -11.48 -0.84 -19.63
N SER A 190 -12.20 -1.82 -20.19
CA SER A 190 -12.89 -1.67 -21.46
C SER A 190 -13.92 -0.54 -21.45
N LYS A 191 -14.67 -0.37 -20.34
CA LYS A 191 -15.67 0.70 -20.22
C LYS A 191 -15.01 2.07 -20.10
N VAL A 192 -13.92 2.19 -19.34
CA VAL A 192 -13.21 3.46 -19.13
C VAL A 192 -12.41 3.87 -20.37
N SER A 193 -11.84 2.93 -21.11
CA SER A 193 -11.10 3.23 -22.35
C SER A 193 -11.99 3.73 -23.50
N GLN A 194 -13.31 3.51 -23.43
CA GLN A 194 -14.29 3.99 -24.40
C GLN A 194 -14.74 5.44 -24.15
N ILE A 195 -14.23 6.13 -23.14
CA ILE A 195 -14.56 7.54 -22.91
C ILE A 195 -13.84 8.41 -23.94
N HIS A 196 -14.55 8.75 -25.03
CA HIS A 196 -13.99 9.56 -26.11
C HIS A 196 -13.76 11.02 -25.69
N GLY A 197 -12.67 11.60 -26.22
CA GLY A 197 -12.31 13.02 -25.98
C GLY A 197 -11.79 13.34 -24.58
N ARG A 198 -11.78 12.36 -23.67
CA ARG A 198 -11.30 12.54 -22.29
C ARG A 198 -10.64 11.25 -21.79
N PRO A 199 -9.40 10.99 -22.18
CA PRO A 199 -8.68 9.81 -21.68
C PRO A 199 -8.49 9.88 -20.16
N VAL A 200 -8.78 8.78 -19.49
CA VAL A 200 -8.61 8.61 -18.04
C VAL A 200 -7.48 7.64 -17.79
N LEU A 201 -6.50 8.04 -16.99
CA LEU A 201 -5.39 7.19 -16.60
C LEU A 201 -5.84 6.22 -15.51
N VAL A 202 -5.60 4.92 -15.66
CA VAL A 202 -5.90 3.90 -14.66
C VAL A 202 -4.63 3.41 -14.03
N VAL A 203 -4.47 3.64 -12.73
CA VAL A 203 -3.34 3.19 -11.92
C VAL A 203 -3.74 1.93 -11.17
N LEU A 204 -3.18 0.80 -11.57
CA LEU A 204 -3.36 -0.48 -10.89
C LEU A 204 -2.24 -0.65 -9.85
N ASP A 205 -2.59 -0.53 -8.57
CA ASP A 205 -1.62 -0.66 -7.47
C ASP A 205 -1.48 -2.12 -7.05
N TYR A 206 -0.37 -2.71 -7.43
CA TYR A 206 0.02 -4.07 -7.15
C TYR A 206 1.12 -4.17 -6.08
N ALA A 207 1.05 -3.33 -5.05
CA ALA A 207 2.03 -3.31 -3.96
C ALA A 207 2.20 -4.66 -3.23
N TYR A 208 1.24 -5.56 -3.36
CA TYR A 208 1.25 -6.90 -2.72
C TYR A 208 1.35 -8.05 -3.73
N TRP A 209 1.66 -7.77 -4.99
CA TRP A 209 1.65 -8.74 -6.09
C TRP A 209 2.37 -10.05 -5.80
N GLU A 210 3.56 -9.98 -5.22
CA GLU A 210 4.39 -11.16 -4.97
C GLU A 210 3.79 -12.13 -3.94
N TYR A 211 2.86 -11.65 -3.11
CA TYR A 211 2.14 -12.49 -2.12
C TYR A 211 0.91 -13.19 -2.69
N VAL A 212 0.43 -12.75 -3.86
CA VAL A 212 -0.80 -13.26 -4.48
C VAL A 212 -0.72 -14.76 -4.71
N SER A 213 -1.80 -15.45 -4.38
CA SER A 213 -1.98 -16.89 -4.60
C SER A 213 -3.28 -17.23 -5.34
N ALA A 214 -4.21 -16.30 -5.43
CA ALA A 214 -5.44 -16.43 -6.17
C ALA A 214 -5.14 -16.54 -7.68
N LYS A 215 -5.83 -17.45 -8.37
CA LYS A 215 -5.60 -17.70 -9.80
C LYS A 215 -6.39 -16.77 -10.72
N ASP A 216 -7.38 -16.10 -10.17
CA ASP A 216 -8.31 -15.20 -10.86
C ASP A 216 -7.88 -13.72 -10.82
N ILE A 217 -6.78 -13.40 -10.12
CA ILE A 217 -6.13 -12.09 -10.22
C ILE A 217 -5.35 -12.04 -11.53
N PRO A 218 -5.55 -11.01 -12.38
CA PRO A 218 -4.81 -10.90 -13.64
C PRO A 218 -3.33 -10.60 -13.41
N ASP A 219 -2.51 -11.11 -14.32
CA ASP A 219 -1.15 -10.62 -14.48
C ASP A 219 -1.21 -9.14 -14.90
N PRO A 220 -0.68 -8.20 -14.10
CA PRO A 220 -0.75 -6.78 -14.40
C PRO A 220 -0.09 -6.41 -15.74
N MET A 221 0.92 -7.16 -16.13
CA MET A 221 1.64 -6.93 -17.39
C MET A 221 0.80 -7.25 -18.63
N LYS A 222 -0.15 -8.19 -18.52
CA LYS A 222 -1.12 -8.44 -19.62
C LYS A 222 -2.07 -7.27 -19.77
N LEU A 223 -2.59 -6.73 -18.66
CA LEU A 223 -3.47 -5.56 -18.69
C LEU A 223 -2.75 -4.32 -19.22
N TYR A 224 -1.52 -4.08 -18.79
CA TYR A 224 -0.69 -2.97 -19.28
C TYR A 224 -0.48 -3.02 -20.81
N ARG A 225 -0.20 -4.20 -21.36
CA ARG A 225 0.01 -4.37 -22.81
C ARG A 225 -1.26 -4.18 -23.65
N GLU A 226 -2.40 -4.47 -23.06
CA GLU A 226 -3.70 -4.43 -23.75
C GLU A 226 -4.36 -3.04 -23.68
N PHE A 227 -4.15 -2.32 -22.57
CA PHE A 227 -4.79 -1.03 -22.30
C PHE A 227 -3.73 0.08 -22.20
N PRO A 228 -3.62 0.97 -23.20
CA PRO A 228 -2.55 1.99 -23.25
C PRO A 228 -2.64 3.05 -22.16
N ASN A 229 -3.80 3.19 -21.52
CA ASN A 229 -4.05 4.09 -20.39
C ASN A 229 -3.84 3.45 -19.01
N VAL A 230 -3.23 2.25 -18.97
CA VAL A 230 -2.91 1.56 -17.70
C VAL A 230 -1.48 1.86 -17.26
N VAL A 231 -1.32 2.19 -16.00
CA VAL A 231 -0.05 2.27 -15.28
C VAL A 231 -0.09 1.27 -14.13
N VAL A 232 0.93 0.44 -14.01
CA VAL A 232 1.06 -0.56 -12.93
C VAL A 232 2.03 -0.06 -11.87
N LEU A 233 1.60 0.01 -10.62
CA LEU A 233 2.38 0.49 -9.50
C LEU A 233 2.89 -0.67 -8.63
N HIS A 234 4.18 -0.65 -8.30
CA HIS A 234 4.85 -1.63 -7.44
C HIS A 234 5.71 -0.97 -6.35
N THR A 235 6.10 -1.75 -5.35
CA THR A 235 6.96 -1.26 -4.25
C THR A 235 7.95 -2.30 -3.77
N PHE A 236 9.13 -1.85 -3.37
CA PHE A 236 10.10 -2.69 -2.65
C PHE A 236 9.85 -2.75 -1.12
N SER A 237 8.84 -2.03 -0.64
CA SER A 237 8.55 -1.93 0.80
C SER A 237 7.97 -3.20 1.42
N LYS A 238 7.40 -4.13 0.63
CA LYS A 238 6.65 -5.29 1.11
C LYS A 238 7.50 -6.56 1.06
N VAL A 239 7.33 -7.39 0.04
CA VAL A 239 8.02 -8.70 -0.05
C VAL A 239 9.54 -8.59 -0.01
N TYR A 240 10.09 -7.53 -0.56
CA TYR A 240 11.55 -7.31 -0.58
C TYR A 240 12.13 -6.82 0.76
N GLY A 241 11.29 -6.42 1.73
CA GLY A 241 11.72 -5.97 3.06
C GLY A 241 12.47 -4.63 3.08
N LEU A 242 12.30 -3.79 2.05
CA LEU A 242 13.03 -2.53 1.89
C LEU A 242 12.18 -1.29 2.27
N ALA A 243 11.24 -1.43 3.22
CA ALA A 243 10.36 -0.32 3.61
C ALA A 243 11.11 0.95 4.00
N GLY A 244 12.23 0.82 4.72
CA GLY A 244 13.08 1.94 5.17
C GLY A 244 13.95 2.54 4.05
N PHE A 245 14.21 1.82 2.96
CA PHE A 245 14.99 2.33 1.82
C PHE A 245 14.17 3.21 0.88
N ARG A 246 12.85 3.18 0.98
CA ARG A 246 11.96 4.04 0.20
C ARG A 246 12.14 3.90 -1.30
N VAL A 247 11.89 2.72 -1.87
CA VAL A 247 11.89 2.48 -3.32
C VAL A 247 10.54 1.96 -3.78
N GLY A 248 9.99 2.60 -4.80
CA GLY A 248 8.81 2.16 -5.52
C GLY A 248 8.94 2.49 -7.00
N TYR A 249 8.09 1.93 -7.83
CA TYR A 249 8.12 2.20 -9.26
C TYR A 249 6.75 2.01 -9.90
N ALA A 250 6.56 2.69 -11.02
CA ALA A 250 5.47 2.41 -11.95
C ALA A 250 6.01 1.84 -13.26
N ILE A 251 5.16 1.05 -13.92
CA ILE A 251 5.33 0.58 -15.30
C ILE A 251 4.21 1.21 -16.12
N GLY A 252 4.55 1.87 -17.20
CA GLY A 252 3.61 2.53 -18.09
C GLY A 252 4.27 2.88 -19.41
N SER A 253 3.51 3.38 -20.39
CA SER A 253 4.12 3.79 -21.65
C SER A 253 5.20 4.86 -21.42
N SER A 254 6.30 4.79 -22.15
CA SER A 254 7.39 5.76 -22.05
C SER A 254 6.92 7.18 -22.32
N GLU A 255 5.92 7.36 -23.18
CA GLU A 255 5.30 8.65 -23.45
C GLU A 255 4.63 9.23 -22.20
N LEU A 256 3.78 8.45 -21.53
CA LEU A 256 3.13 8.87 -20.28
C LEU A 256 4.15 9.17 -19.18
N LEU A 257 5.08 8.26 -18.95
CA LEU A 257 6.00 8.38 -17.81
C LEU A 257 7.05 9.47 -18.02
N SER A 258 7.40 9.81 -19.28
CA SER A 258 8.33 10.91 -19.58
C SER A 258 7.83 12.26 -19.07
N LEU A 259 6.51 12.46 -19.00
CA LEU A 259 5.93 13.69 -18.45
C LEU A 259 6.10 13.76 -16.93
N CYS A 260 5.97 12.62 -16.23
CA CYS A 260 6.25 12.54 -14.79
C CYS A 260 7.73 12.79 -14.48
N GLU A 261 8.64 12.32 -15.36
CA GLU A 261 10.08 12.56 -15.20
C GLU A 261 10.45 14.06 -15.23
N ARG A 262 9.66 14.90 -15.94
CA ARG A 262 9.91 16.36 -15.99
C ARG A 262 9.73 17.07 -14.66
N ILE A 263 8.88 16.52 -13.79
CA ILE A 263 8.55 17.13 -12.48
C ILE A 263 9.13 16.34 -11.30
N ARG A 264 9.79 15.21 -11.58
CA ARG A 264 10.47 14.41 -10.56
C ARG A 264 11.67 15.19 -10.00
N MET A 265 11.81 15.20 -8.67
CA MET A 265 12.95 15.83 -8.02
C MET A 265 14.26 15.15 -8.46
N PRO A 266 15.29 15.92 -8.81
CA PRO A 266 16.61 15.36 -9.11
C PRO A 266 17.13 14.51 -7.94
N PHE A 267 17.74 13.36 -8.25
CA PHE A 267 18.36 12.48 -7.25
C PHE A 267 17.42 12.01 -6.13
N ASN A 268 16.14 11.82 -6.42
CA ASN A 268 15.10 11.45 -5.46
C ASN A 268 15.34 10.09 -4.75
N LEU A 269 16.17 9.22 -5.30
CA LEU A 269 16.54 7.93 -4.70
C LEU A 269 18.01 7.95 -4.27
N SER A 270 18.30 7.52 -3.05
CA SER A 270 19.67 7.42 -2.55
C SER A 270 20.44 6.27 -3.20
N ALA A 271 21.78 6.39 -3.29
CA ALA A 271 22.61 5.31 -3.83
C ALA A 271 22.47 3.97 -3.06
N PRO A 272 22.40 3.95 -1.71
CA PRO A 272 22.08 2.72 -0.99
C PRO A 272 20.72 2.11 -1.33
N ALA A 273 19.71 2.94 -1.57
CA ALA A 273 18.36 2.47 -1.95
C ALA A 273 18.36 1.81 -3.33
N LEU A 274 19.02 2.43 -4.31
CA LEU A 274 19.18 1.88 -5.66
C LEU A 274 19.93 0.54 -5.64
N ALA A 275 21.06 0.47 -4.94
CA ALA A 275 21.86 -0.74 -4.82
C ALA A 275 21.09 -1.87 -4.10
N ALA A 276 20.39 -1.55 -3.01
CA ALA A 276 19.59 -2.52 -2.27
C ALA A 276 18.44 -3.08 -3.13
N ALA A 277 17.72 -2.21 -3.86
CA ALA A 277 16.60 -2.61 -4.71
C ALA A 277 17.05 -3.54 -5.85
N GLU A 278 18.14 -3.20 -6.54
CA GLU A 278 18.71 -4.04 -7.60
C GLU A 278 19.10 -5.43 -7.07
N ALA A 279 19.78 -5.49 -5.93
CA ALA A 279 20.21 -6.75 -5.32
C ALA A 279 19.01 -7.57 -4.78
N ALA A 280 18.01 -6.92 -4.21
CA ALA A 280 16.80 -7.58 -3.73
C ALA A 280 16.00 -8.21 -4.88
N LEU A 281 15.88 -7.52 -6.01
CA LEU A 281 15.20 -8.00 -7.20
C LEU A 281 15.84 -9.29 -7.75
N ALA A 282 17.17 -9.38 -7.67
CA ALA A 282 17.91 -10.56 -8.09
C ALA A 282 17.83 -11.74 -7.09
N ASP A 283 17.45 -11.50 -5.82
CA ASP A 283 17.37 -12.54 -4.78
C ASP A 283 16.02 -13.25 -4.74
N ARG A 284 15.72 -13.97 -5.82
CA ARG A 284 14.46 -14.74 -5.96
C ARG A 284 14.28 -15.79 -4.85
N ALA A 285 15.36 -16.30 -4.28
CA ALA A 285 15.31 -17.29 -3.19
C ALA A 285 14.74 -16.64 -1.92
N PHE A 286 15.19 -15.44 -1.58
CA PHE A 286 14.67 -14.68 -0.46
C PHE A 286 13.18 -14.33 -0.66
N VAL A 287 12.79 -13.88 -1.85
CA VAL A 287 11.37 -13.58 -2.17
C VAL A 287 10.50 -14.82 -1.96
N ARG A 288 10.91 -15.99 -2.47
CA ARG A 288 10.17 -17.24 -2.24
C ARG A 288 10.05 -17.58 -0.74
N LYS A 289 11.12 -17.40 0.04
CA LYS A 289 11.10 -17.60 1.50
C LYS A 289 10.11 -16.65 2.18
N ALA A 290 10.11 -15.37 1.81
CA ALA A 290 9.19 -14.37 2.35
C ALA A 290 7.71 -14.71 2.02
N VAL A 291 7.43 -15.13 0.80
CA VAL A 291 6.09 -15.58 0.37
C VAL A 291 5.63 -16.81 1.15
N GLN A 292 6.52 -17.80 1.36
CA GLN A 292 6.20 -18.99 2.15
C GLN A 292 5.90 -18.63 3.62
N ALA A 293 6.72 -17.78 4.23
CA ALA A 293 6.51 -17.29 5.59
C ALA A 293 5.17 -16.56 5.71
N ASN A 294 4.84 -15.69 4.74
CA ASN A 294 3.56 -15.00 4.70
C ASN A 294 2.38 -15.97 4.61
N ARG A 295 2.42 -16.93 3.71
CA ARG A 295 1.36 -17.96 3.59
C ARG A 295 1.15 -18.74 4.89
N ALA A 296 2.23 -19.09 5.59
CA ALA A 296 2.14 -19.76 6.89
C ALA A 296 1.49 -18.84 7.94
N GLY A 297 1.91 -17.58 7.99
CA GLY A 297 1.38 -16.58 8.91
C GLY A 297 -0.10 -16.22 8.66
N LEU A 298 -0.52 -16.11 7.40
CA LEU A 298 -1.94 -15.93 7.07
C LEU A 298 -2.80 -17.10 7.56
N ARG A 299 -2.38 -18.34 7.28
CA ARG A 299 -3.08 -19.53 7.79
C ARG A 299 -3.12 -19.59 9.33
N PHE A 300 -2.05 -19.14 10.00
CA PHE A 300 -2.04 -19.04 11.45
C PHE A 300 -3.07 -18.04 11.97
N TRP A 301 -3.14 -16.84 11.38
CA TRP A 301 -4.09 -15.81 11.78
C TRP A 301 -5.53 -16.20 11.47
N GLN A 302 -5.82 -16.76 10.30
CA GLN A 302 -7.16 -17.27 9.95
C GLN A 302 -7.66 -18.28 10.97
N ARG A 303 -6.87 -19.33 11.27
CA ARG A 303 -7.22 -20.32 12.30
C ARG A 303 -7.37 -19.73 13.69
N THR A 304 -6.60 -18.71 14.03
CA THR A 304 -6.70 -18.01 15.32
C THR A 304 -8.01 -17.25 15.40
N LEU A 305 -8.36 -16.50 14.38
CA LEU A 305 -9.60 -15.74 14.30
C LEU A 305 -10.83 -16.64 14.28
N ASP A 306 -10.79 -17.75 13.52
CA ASP A 306 -11.85 -18.77 13.51
C ASP A 306 -12.11 -19.33 14.92
N ARG A 307 -11.04 -19.73 15.61
CA ARG A 307 -11.12 -20.26 16.98
C ARG A 307 -11.69 -19.23 17.98
N LEU A 308 -11.41 -17.94 17.77
CA LEU A 308 -11.94 -16.85 18.58
C LEU A 308 -13.32 -16.39 18.11
N LYS A 309 -13.87 -16.98 17.04
CA LYS A 309 -15.13 -16.60 16.41
C LYS A 309 -15.15 -15.12 15.96
N ILE A 310 -14.00 -14.61 15.51
CA ILE A 310 -13.86 -13.27 14.96
C ILE A 310 -13.97 -13.37 13.43
N PRO A 311 -15.04 -12.82 12.80
CA PRO A 311 -15.16 -12.80 11.36
C PRO A 311 -13.99 -12.06 10.72
N HIS A 312 -13.52 -12.56 9.56
CA HIS A 312 -12.40 -11.95 8.84
C HIS A 312 -12.55 -12.20 7.34
N TRP A 313 -11.84 -11.44 6.54
CA TRP A 313 -11.89 -11.54 5.08
C TRP A 313 -10.68 -12.31 4.52
N PRO A 314 -10.85 -13.07 3.43
CA PRO A 314 -9.73 -13.66 2.70
C PRO A 314 -8.74 -12.57 2.24
N SER A 315 -7.44 -12.82 2.43
CA SER A 315 -6.43 -11.84 2.07
C SER A 315 -5.41 -12.39 1.08
N GLN A 316 -5.05 -11.57 0.10
CA GLN A 316 -3.96 -11.79 -0.84
C GLN A 316 -2.74 -10.91 -0.52
N GLY A 317 -2.75 -10.15 0.58
CA GLY A 317 -1.63 -9.36 1.08
C GLY A 317 -0.79 -10.10 2.14
N ASN A 318 -0.04 -9.32 2.93
CA ASN A 318 0.68 -9.82 4.10
C ASN A 318 0.04 -9.38 5.44
N PHE A 319 -1.27 -9.37 5.46
CA PHE A 319 -2.11 -9.00 6.59
C PHE A 319 -3.50 -9.65 6.46
N VAL A 320 -4.28 -9.62 7.51
CA VAL A 320 -5.70 -10.00 7.53
C VAL A 320 -6.52 -8.87 8.14
N LEU A 321 -7.71 -8.62 7.60
CA LEU A 321 -8.70 -7.72 8.18
C LEU A 321 -9.70 -8.55 9.00
N ALA A 322 -9.92 -8.16 10.26
CA ALA A 322 -10.80 -8.85 11.21
C ALA A 322 -11.90 -7.92 11.73
N ASP A 323 -13.15 -8.38 11.72
CA ASP A 323 -14.30 -7.68 12.29
C ASP A 323 -14.36 -7.98 13.80
N VAL A 324 -13.67 -7.16 14.56
CA VAL A 324 -13.57 -7.36 16.02
C VAL A 324 -14.85 -6.94 16.75
N LYS A 325 -15.67 -6.09 16.14
CA LYS A 325 -16.97 -5.71 16.71
C LYS A 325 -17.93 -6.89 16.73
N ARG A 326 -18.05 -7.60 15.60
CA ARG A 326 -18.91 -8.79 15.53
C ARG A 326 -18.39 -9.95 16.39
N GLY A 327 -17.05 -10.10 16.47
CA GLY A 327 -16.45 -11.19 17.25
C GLY A 327 -16.40 -10.92 18.76
N LEU A 328 -16.02 -9.70 19.17
CA LEU A 328 -15.72 -9.35 20.56
C LEU A 328 -16.69 -8.34 21.18
N GLY A 329 -17.49 -7.66 20.36
CA GLY A 329 -18.37 -6.57 20.81
C GLY A 329 -17.64 -5.23 21.00
N LEU A 330 -16.35 -5.16 20.67
CA LEU A 330 -15.49 -3.97 20.80
C LEU A 330 -15.12 -3.42 19.43
N SER A 331 -15.00 -2.11 19.33
CA SER A 331 -14.49 -1.45 18.12
C SER A 331 -12.99 -1.75 17.87
N GLY A 332 -12.52 -1.49 16.65
CA GLY A 332 -11.11 -1.63 16.30
C GLY A 332 -10.16 -0.83 17.22
N PRO A 333 -10.43 0.46 17.48
CA PRO A 333 -9.64 1.25 18.45
C PRO A 333 -9.64 0.71 19.89
N GLU A 334 -10.78 0.18 20.38
CA GLU A 334 -10.83 -0.43 21.71
C GLU A 334 -9.95 -1.68 21.81
N VAL A 335 -10.08 -2.60 20.84
CA VAL A 335 -9.23 -3.81 20.80
C VAL A 335 -7.75 -3.43 20.63
N PHE A 336 -7.44 -2.43 19.81
CA PHE A 336 -6.07 -1.91 19.66
C PHE A 336 -5.52 -1.46 21.02
N ASN A 337 -6.24 -0.63 21.78
CA ASN A 337 -5.78 -0.10 23.05
C ASN A 337 -5.58 -1.21 24.11
N LEU A 338 -6.44 -2.23 24.11
CA LEU A 338 -6.28 -3.38 24.99
C LEU A 338 -5.07 -4.22 24.64
N CYS A 339 -4.86 -4.52 23.35
CA CYS A 339 -3.70 -5.28 22.87
C CYS A 339 -2.40 -4.48 23.05
N LEU A 340 -2.45 -3.15 22.93
CA LEU A 340 -1.30 -2.28 23.16
C LEU A 340 -0.75 -2.41 24.59
N ARG A 341 -1.62 -2.51 25.60
CA ARG A 341 -1.24 -2.78 26.99
C ARG A 341 -0.57 -4.14 27.20
N GLU A 342 -0.85 -5.11 26.32
CA GLU A 342 -0.20 -6.41 26.28
C GLU A 342 1.07 -6.44 25.41
N GLY A 343 1.53 -5.27 24.93
CA GLY A 343 2.73 -5.13 24.10
C GLY A 343 2.55 -5.47 22.63
N VAL A 344 1.33 -5.40 22.10
CA VAL A 344 1.05 -5.68 20.69
C VAL A 344 0.45 -4.46 19.99
N ILE A 345 1.12 -4.01 18.94
CA ILE A 345 0.66 -2.91 18.10
C ILE A 345 -0.01 -3.51 16.85
N PHE A 346 -1.33 -3.53 16.80
CA PHE A 346 -2.14 -3.79 15.62
C PHE A 346 -2.50 -2.49 14.91
N ARG A 347 -3.27 -2.56 13.81
CA ARG A 347 -3.70 -1.38 13.05
C ARG A 347 -5.23 -1.24 13.09
N PRO A 348 -5.78 -0.30 13.90
CA PRO A 348 -7.19 0.09 13.73
C PRO A 348 -7.33 0.81 12.38
N VAL A 349 -8.45 0.57 11.70
CA VAL A 349 -8.70 1.07 10.33
C VAL A 349 -9.94 1.99 10.26
N ALA A 350 -10.26 2.65 11.37
CA ALA A 350 -11.35 3.62 11.44
C ALA A 350 -11.18 4.78 10.44
N ASN A 351 -9.93 5.22 10.22
CA ASN A 351 -9.59 6.24 9.22
C ASN A 351 -9.79 5.81 7.76
N TYR A 352 -10.10 4.53 7.54
CA TYR A 352 -10.51 3.95 6.25
C TYR A 352 -12.03 3.76 6.16
N GLY A 353 -12.81 4.29 7.10
CA GLY A 353 -14.26 4.07 7.16
C GLY A 353 -14.66 2.71 7.74
N LEU A 354 -13.74 1.98 8.38
CA LEU A 354 -13.96 0.66 8.96
C LEU A 354 -13.69 0.65 10.47
N PRO A 355 -14.48 1.38 11.29
CA PRO A 355 -14.22 1.56 12.72
C PRO A 355 -14.31 0.26 13.54
N ASP A 356 -15.04 -0.73 13.04
CA ASP A 356 -15.30 -2.02 13.69
C ASP A 356 -14.25 -3.08 13.36
N ALA A 357 -13.27 -2.71 12.53
CA ALA A 357 -12.27 -3.66 12.04
C ALA A 357 -10.86 -3.34 12.54
N LEU A 358 -10.05 -4.40 12.59
CA LEU A 358 -8.63 -4.36 12.93
C LEU A 358 -7.83 -5.06 11.83
N ARG A 359 -6.82 -4.38 11.28
CA ARG A 359 -5.87 -5.00 10.35
C ARG A 359 -4.68 -5.56 11.12
N ILE A 360 -4.38 -6.84 10.90
CA ILE A 360 -3.32 -7.59 11.57
C ILE A 360 -2.28 -7.96 10.51
N SER A 361 -1.09 -7.40 10.58
CA SER A 361 0.02 -7.77 9.70
C SER A 361 0.60 -9.12 10.09
N VAL A 362 1.09 -9.88 9.11
CA VAL A 362 1.80 -11.13 9.35
C VAL A 362 3.20 -10.81 9.87
N GLY A 363 3.52 -11.33 11.05
CA GLY A 363 4.86 -11.30 11.66
C GLY A 363 5.61 -12.62 11.50
N THR A 364 6.75 -12.75 12.16
CA THR A 364 7.40 -14.03 12.38
C THR A 364 6.50 -14.98 13.19
N ASP A 365 6.78 -16.28 13.19
CA ASP A 365 6.01 -17.24 14.01
C ASP A 365 5.96 -16.83 15.50
N ALA A 366 7.07 -16.37 16.05
CA ALA A 366 7.13 -15.90 17.44
C ALA A 366 6.32 -14.63 17.69
N GLU A 367 6.27 -13.70 16.73
CA GLU A 367 5.47 -12.47 16.81
C GLU A 367 3.98 -12.77 16.64
N ASN A 368 3.64 -13.63 15.68
CA ASN A 368 2.25 -14.06 15.46
C ASN A 368 1.67 -14.74 16.72
N ARG A 369 2.44 -15.66 17.34
CA ARG A 369 2.01 -16.30 18.61
C ARG A 369 1.89 -15.30 19.74
N PHE A 370 2.77 -14.31 19.82
CA PHE A 370 2.69 -13.27 20.85
C PHE A 370 1.44 -12.41 20.65
N GLY A 371 1.18 -11.96 19.42
CA GLY A 371 -0.02 -11.21 19.07
C GLY A 371 -1.32 -11.99 19.31
N ALA A 372 -1.33 -13.27 18.98
CA ALA A 372 -2.48 -14.15 19.21
C ALA A 372 -2.81 -14.26 20.69
N ARG A 373 -1.82 -14.45 21.57
CA ARG A 373 -2.05 -14.50 23.04
C ARG A 373 -2.63 -13.19 23.57
N ALA A 374 -2.18 -12.05 23.08
CA ALA A 374 -2.75 -10.76 23.47
C ALA A 374 -4.23 -10.65 23.05
N LEU A 375 -4.56 -11.02 21.83
CA LEU A 375 -5.93 -11.01 21.33
C LEU A 375 -6.82 -12.01 22.08
N GLU A 376 -6.31 -13.21 22.41
CA GLU A 376 -7.01 -14.21 23.24
C GLU A 376 -7.32 -13.70 24.66
N LYS A 377 -6.39 -12.96 25.27
CA LYS A 377 -6.59 -12.36 26.58
C LYS A 377 -7.71 -11.32 26.55
N VAL A 378 -7.72 -10.47 25.50
CA VAL A 378 -8.81 -9.50 25.28
C VAL A 378 -10.15 -10.23 25.09
N ALA A 379 -10.19 -11.27 24.26
CA ALA A 379 -11.41 -12.05 24.02
C ALA A 379 -11.97 -12.71 25.29
N LYS A 380 -11.11 -13.24 26.17
CA LYS A 380 -11.53 -13.80 27.46
C LYS A 380 -12.08 -12.73 28.41
N GLY A 381 -11.45 -11.55 28.44
CA GLY A 381 -11.89 -10.42 29.25
C GLY A 381 -13.31 -9.95 28.88
N THR A 382 -13.63 -9.90 27.59
CA THR A 382 -14.97 -9.53 27.10
C THR A 382 -16.05 -10.57 27.40
N GLN A 383 -15.70 -11.85 27.44
CA GLN A 383 -16.64 -12.94 27.80
C GLN A 383 -17.00 -12.94 29.29
N ASN A 384 -16.04 -12.65 30.16
CA ASN A 384 -16.25 -12.61 31.61
C ASN A 384 -17.01 -11.35 32.05
N GLY A 385 -16.92 -10.24 31.34
CA GLY A 385 -17.68 -9.01 31.62
C GLY A 385 -19.13 -9.02 31.11
N ARG A 386 -19.53 -10.05 30.35
CA ARG A 386 -20.91 -10.26 29.87
C ARG A 386 -21.70 -11.26 30.71
N ARG A 387 -21.10 -11.88 31.74
CA ARG A 387 -21.75 -12.69 32.77
C ARG A 387 -21.99 -11.85 34.01
#